data_1a251fd397d489d88e67f1c6222c32bd
#
_entry.id   1a251fd397d489d88e67f1c6222c32bd
#
_cell.length_a   1.000
_cell.length_b   1.000
_cell.length_c   1.000
_cell.angle_alpha   90.00
_cell.angle_beta   90.00
_cell.angle_gamma   90.00
#
_symmetry.space_group_name_H-M   'P 1'
#
loop_
_entity.id
_entity.type
_entity.pdbx_description
1 polymer ?
#
loop_
_entity_poly.entity_id
_entity_poly.type
_entity_poly.pdbx_seq_one_letter_code
_entity_poly.pdbx_strand_id
1 'polypeptide(L)'
;MWSLMVTLQTLKTSKDFQAAKNGRFYRSNSFLLQALKASNENIIKVGYTVTKQNGNAVNRNRIKRRLREVVANVIHDYGKNNWNYVLIGKKKVITANFEDLNKEFINALKKIHKWAYLKKF
;
A
#
# COMPACT_ATOMS: atom_id res chain seq x y z
N MET A 1 -11.42 18.48 -4.95
CA MET A 1 -10.77 19.74 -4.65
C MET A 1 -9.76 19.64 -3.57
N TRP A 2 -10.22 19.37 -2.40
CA TRP A 2 -9.25 19.28 -1.32
C TRP A 2 -8.36 18.05 -1.43
N SER A 3 -8.69 17.10 -2.29
CA SER A 3 -7.79 15.97 -2.57
C SER A 3 -6.47 16.45 -3.16
N LEU A 4 -6.45 17.64 -3.77
CA LEU A 4 -5.21 18.23 -4.26
C LEU A 4 -4.28 18.66 -3.14
N MET A 5 -4.80 18.74 -1.92
CA MET A 5 -4.00 19.10 -0.75
C MET A 5 -3.21 17.92 -0.19
N VAL A 6 -3.50 16.73 -0.70
CA VAL A 6 -2.83 15.50 -0.22
C VAL A 6 -1.60 15.23 -1.05
N THR A 7 -0.46 15.11 -0.39
CA THR A 7 0.81 14.79 -1.04
C THR A 7 1.09 13.30 -0.88
N LEU A 8 1.37 12.64 -1.99
CA LEU A 8 1.80 11.24 -2.00
C LEU A 8 3.31 11.19 -2.04
N GLN A 9 3.93 10.54 -1.07
CA GLN A 9 5.37 10.39 -1.01
C GLN A 9 5.76 8.92 -0.88
N THR A 10 7.00 8.60 -1.23
CA THR A 10 7.55 7.27 -1.07
C THR A 10 8.12 7.10 0.32
N LEU A 11 7.79 5.99 0.96
CA LEU A 11 8.37 5.62 2.25
C LEU A 11 9.80 5.12 2.02
N LYS A 12 10.78 5.70 2.70
CA LYS A 12 12.19 5.43 2.39
C LYS A 12 13.01 4.82 3.51
N THR A 13 12.66 5.07 4.77
CA THR A 13 13.52 4.67 5.88
C THR A 13 13.16 3.29 6.40
N SER A 14 14.18 2.56 6.86
CA SER A 14 13.98 1.26 7.50
C SER A 14 13.10 1.39 8.74
N LYS A 15 13.25 2.49 9.47
CA LYS A 15 12.45 2.75 10.66
C LYS A 15 10.96 2.81 10.33
N ASP A 16 10.61 3.48 9.23
CA ASP A 16 9.21 3.60 8.83
C ASP A 16 8.64 2.26 8.37
N PHE A 17 9.45 1.46 7.66
CA PHE A 17 9.02 0.11 7.27
C PHE A 17 8.80 -0.78 8.48
N GLN A 18 9.70 -0.70 9.47
CA GLN A 18 9.56 -1.48 10.69
C GLN A 18 8.32 -1.07 11.48
N ALA A 19 8.06 0.22 11.55
CA ALA A 19 6.88 0.73 12.25
C ALA A 19 5.59 0.22 11.61
N ALA A 20 5.54 0.16 10.29
CA ALA A 20 4.35 -0.30 9.58
C ALA A 20 4.02 -1.76 9.89
N LYS A 21 5.02 -2.58 10.23
CA LYS A 21 4.78 -3.97 10.61
C LYS A 21 3.95 -4.11 11.87
N ASN A 22 3.98 -3.10 12.73
CA ASN A 22 3.21 -3.10 13.98
C ASN A 22 1.83 -2.51 13.82
N GLY A 23 1.48 -2.08 12.62
CA GLY A 23 0.18 -1.53 12.31
C GLY A 23 -0.82 -2.60 11.93
N ARG A 24 -1.78 -2.20 11.14
CA ARG A 24 -2.79 -3.12 10.63
C ARG A 24 -2.28 -3.77 9.36
N PHE A 25 -2.83 -4.94 9.03
CA PHE A 25 -2.48 -5.56 7.77
C PHE A 25 -3.69 -6.25 7.14
N TYR A 26 -3.62 -6.43 5.83
CA TYR A 26 -4.60 -7.20 5.09
C TYR A 26 -3.88 -7.98 4.00
N ARG A 27 -4.15 -9.28 3.95
CA ARG A 27 -3.52 -10.17 2.97
C ARG A 27 -4.44 -10.32 1.76
N SER A 28 -3.94 -9.90 0.61
CA SER A 28 -4.63 -10.07 -0.66
C SER A 28 -3.97 -11.19 -1.47
N ASN A 29 -4.55 -11.53 -2.62
CA ASN A 29 -3.97 -12.56 -3.49
C ASN A 29 -2.60 -12.15 -4.04
N SER A 30 -2.44 -10.90 -4.40
CA SER A 30 -1.26 -10.42 -5.11
C SER A 30 -0.26 -9.69 -4.21
N PHE A 31 -0.66 -9.31 -3.01
CA PHE A 31 0.20 -8.56 -2.11
C PHE A 31 -0.32 -8.60 -0.68
N LEU A 32 0.54 -8.18 0.24
CA LEU A 32 0.15 -7.93 1.63
C LEU A 32 0.20 -6.42 1.83
N LEU A 33 -0.84 -5.85 2.42
CA LEU A 33 -0.88 -4.42 2.73
C LEU A 33 -0.72 -4.23 4.23
N GLN A 34 0.24 -3.38 4.61
CA GLN A 34 0.41 -2.95 5.99
C GLN A 34 0.10 -1.45 6.06
N ALA A 35 -0.51 -1.02 7.14
CA ALA A 35 -0.88 0.38 7.29
C ALA A 35 -0.74 0.82 8.74
N LEU A 36 -0.21 2.03 8.92
CA LEU A 36 -0.02 2.61 10.24
C LEU A 36 -0.34 4.09 10.18
N LYS A 37 -1.14 4.56 11.13
CA LYS A 37 -1.42 5.98 11.25
C LYS A 37 -0.14 6.70 11.67
N ALA A 38 0.17 7.80 11.01
CA ALA A 38 1.39 8.57 11.25
C ALA A 38 1.04 10.04 11.46
N SER A 39 2.03 10.83 11.85
CA SER A 39 1.83 12.27 12.09
C SER A 39 2.24 13.08 10.87
N ASN A 40 1.92 12.61 9.68
CA ASN A 40 2.29 13.27 8.42
C ASN A 40 1.15 14.15 7.96
N GLU A 41 1.19 15.42 8.29
CA GLU A 41 0.11 16.34 7.94
C GLU A 41 -0.11 16.38 6.43
N ASN A 42 -1.32 15.98 5.99
CA ASN A 42 -1.72 15.96 4.57
C ASN A 42 -0.78 15.17 3.66
N ILE A 43 -0.09 14.16 4.21
CA ILE A 43 0.85 13.34 3.45
C ILE A 43 0.47 11.88 3.60
N ILE A 44 0.43 11.17 2.48
CA ILE A 44 0.32 9.72 2.45
C ILE A 44 1.67 9.19 2.00
N LYS A 45 2.30 8.34 2.80
CA LYS A 45 3.57 7.72 2.41
C LYS A 45 3.34 6.26 2.10
N VAL A 46 3.90 5.79 0.99
CA VAL A 46 3.73 4.41 0.54
C VAL A 46 5.09 3.80 0.25
N GLY A 47 5.34 2.65 0.85
CA GLY A 47 6.54 1.88 0.59
C GLY A 47 6.21 0.60 -0.17
N TYR A 48 7.16 0.14 -0.95
CA TYR A 48 7.00 -1.05 -1.79
C TYR A 48 8.16 -1.99 -1.51
N THR A 49 7.85 -3.25 -1.26
CA THR A 49 8.88 -4.25 -1.05
C THR A 49 8.46 -5.58 -1.67
N VAL A 50 9.43 -6.37 -2.05
CA VAL A 50 9.22 -7.70 -2.62
C VAL A 50 10.33 -8.59 -2.10
N THR A 51 9.97 -9.75 -1.56
CA THR A 51 10.98 -10.67 -1.05
C THR A 51 11.75 -11.32 -2.21
N LYS A 52 12.97 -11.77 -1.91
CA LYS A 52 13.81 -12.44 -2.90
C LYS A 52 13.16 -13.71 -3.45
N GLN A 53 12.30 -14.34 -2.68
CA GLN A 53 11.59 -15.55 -3.09
C GLN A 53 10.67 -15.31 -4.28
N ASN A 54 10.28 -14.07 -4.53
CA ASN A 54 9.34 -13.73 -5.60
C ASN A 54 10.02 -13.36 -6.91
N GLY A 55 11.27 -13.74 -7.08
CA GLY A 55 11.94 -13.61 -8.35
C GLY A 55 13.28 -12.88 -8.27
N ASN A 56 13.92 -12.72 -9.44
CA ASN A 56 15.18 -11.99 -9.54
C ASN A 56 14.93 -10.47 -9.48
N ALA A 57 16.02 -9.69 -9.56
CA ALA A 57 15.93 -8.24 -9.45
C ALA A 57 15.02 -7.62 -10.51
N VAL A 58 15.06 -8.14 -11.73
CA VAL A 58 14.21 -7.64 -12.83
C VAL A 58 12.74 -7.84 -12.50
N ASN A 59 12.36 -9.03 -12.07
CA ASN A 59 10.98 -9.34 -11.71
C ASN A 59 10.52 -8.57 -10.48
N ARG A 60 11.37 -8.43 -9.47
CA ARG A 60 11.02 -7.66 -8.28
C ARG A 60 10.78 -6.19 -8.63
N ASN A 61 11.59 -5.62 -9.51
CA ASN A 61 11.40 -4.24 -9.96
C ASN A 61 10.11 -4.08 -10.74
N ARG A 62 9.77 -5.07 -11.56
CA ARG A 62 8.51 -5.07 -12.30
C ARG A 62 7.31 -5.09 -11.35
N ILE A 63 7.36 -5.92 -10.32
CA ILE A 63 6.31 -5.98 -9.30
C ILE A 63 6.13 -4.62 -8.65
N LYS A 64 7.22 -4.00 -8.20
CA LYS A 64 7.16 -2.68 -7.56
C LYS A 64 6.56 -1.62 -8.49
N ARG A 65 6.97 -1.62 -9.75
CA ARG A 65 6.47 -0.65 -10.73
C ARG A 65 4.98 -0.79 -10.94
N ARG A 66 4.50 -2.03 -11.07
CA ARG A 66 3.08 -2.27 -11.24
C ARG A 66 2.29 -1.86 -10.02
N LEU A 67 2.81 -2.14 -8.81
CA LEU A 67 2.15 -1.71 -7.58
C LEU A 67 2.09 -0.19 -7.46
N ARG A 68 3.14 0.52 -7.89
CA ARG A 68 3.13 1.99 -7.89
C ARG A 68 2.00 2.53 -8.77
N GLU A 69 1.78 1.90 -9.92
CA GLU A 69 0.71 2.31 -10.82
C GLU A 69 -0.66 2.07 -10.19
N VAL A 70 -0.86 0.93 -9.55
CA VAL A 70 -2.09 0.62 -8.83
C VAL A 70 -2.35 1.65 -7.74
N VAL A 71 -1.33 1.97 -6.96
CA VAL A 71 -1.45 2.96 -5.88
C VAL A 71 -1.82 4.33 -6.45
N ALA A 72 -1.15 4.76 -7.51
CA ALA A 72 -1.44 6.05 -8.13
C ALA A 72 -2.90 6.16 -8.58
N ASN A 73 -3.48 5.06 -9.05
CA ASN A 73 -4.86 5.05 -9.52
C ASN A 73 -5.90 5.07 -8.40
N VAL A 74 -5.55 4.55 -7.23
CA VAL A 74 -6.55 4.23 -6.19
C VAL A 74 -6.40 5.07 -4.92
N ILE A 75 -5.17 5.43 -4.55
CA ILE A 75 -4.88 5.92 -3.20
C ILE A 75 -5.61 7.21 -2.85
N HIS A 76 -5.81 8.10 -3.82
CA HIS A 76 -6.43 9.39 -3.55
C HIS A 76 -7.92 9.26 -3.18
N ASP A 77 -8.57 8.22 -3.65
CA ASP A 77 -9.99 8.01 -3.38
C ASP A 77 -10.23 7.16 -2.14
N TYR A 78 -9.33 6.25 -1.82
CA TYR A 78 -9.55 5.26 -0.76
C TYR A 78 -8.53 5.28 0.36
N GLY A 79 -7.41 5.96 0.18
CA GLY A 79 -6.41 6.13 1.22
C GLY A 79 -6.78 7.25 2.18
N LYS A 80 -6.13 7.27 3.33
CA LYS A 80 -6.35 8.31 4.33
C LYS A 80 -5.09 9.14 4.56
N ASN A 81 -5.27 10.44 4.69
CA ASN A 81 -4.18 11.35 5.07
C ASN A 81 -3.59 10.93 6.41
N ASN A 82 -2.32 11.18 6.56
CA ASN A 82 -1.60 10.89 7.80
C ASN A 82 -1.42 9.39 8.04
N TRP A 83 -1.50 8.59 6.99
CA TRP A 83 -1.23 7.16 7.08
C TRP A 83 -0.03 6.77 6.23
N ASN A 84 0.72 5.81 6.73
CA ASN A 84 1.79 5.16 5.98
C ASN A 84 1.32 3.78 5.55
N TYR A 85 1.59 3.43 4.31
CA TYR A 85 1.21 2.12 3.75
C TYR A 85 2.44 1.42 3.22
N VAL A 86 2.50 0.11 3.39
CA VAL A 86 3.55 -0.72 2.80
C VAL A 86 2.87 -1.84 2.04
N LEU A 87 3.22 -1.97 0.76
CA LEU A 87 2.76 -3.09 -0.07
C LEU A 87 3.91 -4.06 -0.25
N ILE A 88 3.67 -5.31 0.14
CA ILE A 88 4.64 -6.40 -0.03
C ILE A 88 4.12 -7.25 -1.18
N GLY A 89 4.76 -7.10 -2.34
CA GLY A 89 4.30 -7.74 -3.56
C GLY A 89 4.68 -9.19 -3.68
N LYS A 90 3.84 -9.95 -4.39
CA LYS A 90 4.07 -11.35 -4.73
C LYS A 90 4.18 -11.48 -6.25
N LYS A 91 4.66 -12.63 -6.71
CA LYS A 91 4.79 -12.90 -8.16
C LYS A 91 3.50 -12.69 -8.94
N LYS A 92 2.37 -12.92 -8.31
CA LYS A 92 1.08 -12.79 -8.95
C LYS A 92 0.83 -11.39 -9.51
N VAL A 93 1.49 -10.38 -8.96
CA VAL A 93 1.40 -9.02 -9.47
C VAL A 93 1.82 -8.93 -10.94
N ILE A 94 2.78 -9.77 -11.35
CA ILE A 94 3.31 -9.73 -12.73
C ILE A 94 2.25 -10.16 -13.73
N THR A 95 1.46 -11.17 -13.41
CA THR A 95 0.51 -11.77 -14.34
C THR A 95 -0.92 -11.25 -14.21
N ALA A 96 -1.25 -10.63 -13.09
CA ALA A 96 -2.58 -10.09 -12.88
C ALA A 96 -2.80 -8.85 -13.76
N ASN A 97 -4.03 -8.65 -14.23
CA ASN A 97 -4.33 -7.42 -14.96
C ASN A 97 -4.54 -6.26 -13.99
N PHE A 98 -4.37 -5.04 -14.48
CA PHE A 98 -4.47 -3.85 -13.63
C PHE A 98 -5.84 -3.65 -13.03
N GLU A 99 -6.89 -4.02 -13.76
CA GLU A 99 -8.24 -3.91 -13.23
C GLU A 99 -8.41 -4.74 -11.97
N ASP A 100 -7.94 -5.98 -11.99
CA ASP A 100 -8.00 -6.86 -10.83
C ASP A 100 -7.13 -6.35 -9.68
N LEU A 101 -5.93 -5.86 -9.98
CA LEU A 101 -5.04 -5.31 -8.96
C LEU A 101 -5.66 -4.07 -8.32
N ASN A 102 -6.29 -3.22 -9.11
CA ASN A 102 -6.98 -2.05 -8.56
C ASN A 102 -8.09 -2.46 -7.61
N LYS A 103 -8.89 -3.45 -7.99
CA LYS A 103 -9.96 -3.97 -7.13
C LYS A 103 -9.43 -4.56 -5.85
N GLU A 104 -8.32 -5.31 -5.93
CA GLU A 104 -7.68 -5.87 -4.74
C GLU A 104 -7.23 -4.77 -3.78
N PHE A 105 -6.64 -3.72 -4.31
CA PHE A 105 -6.14 -2.62 -3.47
C PHE A 105 -7.28 -1.83 -2.85
N ILE A 106 -8.32 -1.54 -3.62
CA ILE A 106 -9.52 -0.88 -3.09
C ILE A 106 -10.10 -1.69 -1.94
N ASN A 107 -10.25 -3.00 -2.14
CA ASN A 107 -10.77 -3.88 -1.11
C ASN A 107 -9.88 -3.89 0.13
N ALA A 108 -8.57 -3.96 -0.07
CA ALA A 108 -7.61 -3.96 1.03
C ALA A 108 -7.70 -2.68 1.86
N LEU A 109 -7.78 -1.53 1.19
CA LEU A 109 -7.91 -0.25 1.89
C LEU A 109 -9.22 -0.16 2.66
N LYS A 110 -10.30 -0.61 2.06
CA LYS A 110 -11.60 -0.63 2.74
C LYS A 110 -11.56 -1.51 3.98
N LYS A 111 -10.96 -2.68 3.88
CA LYS A 111 -10.88 -3.61 5.02
C LYS A 111 -10.01 -3.05 6.14
N ILE A 112 -8.88 -2.48 5.80
CA ILE A 112 -7.97 -1.92 6.80
C ILE A 112 -8.62 -0.76 7.55
N HIS A 113 -9.27 0.15 6.86
CA HIS A 113 -9.85 1.32 7.51
C HIS A 113 -11.16 1.00 8.21
N LYS A 114 -11.94 0.07 7.70
CA LYS A 114 -13.14 -0.40 8.37
C LYS A 114 -12.77 -1.09 9.67
N TRP A 115 -11.73 -1.93 9.65
CA TRP A 115 -11.23 -2.60 10.84
C TRP A 115 -10.78 -1.58 11.90
N ALA A 116 -10.04 -0.55 11.48
CA ALA A 116 -9.59 0.49 12.37
C ALA A 116 -10.75 1.24 13.00
N TYR A 117 -11.80 1.48 12.22
CA TYR A 117 -13.00 2.15 12.70
C TYR A 117 -13.74 1.31 13.73
N LEU A 118 -13.98 0.04 13.41
CA LEU A 118 -14.69 -0.86 14.30
C LEU A 118 -13.97 -1.08 15.62
N LYS A 119 -12.66 -1.03 15.60
CA LYS A 119 -11.87 -1.26 16.82
C LYS A 119 -12.03 -0.15 17.86
N LYS A 120 -12.59 0.98 17.48
CA LYS A 120 -12.85 2.06 18.42
C LYS A 120 -14.05 1.78 19.30
N PHE A 121 -14.85 0.85 18.93
CA PHE A 121 -16.03 0.45 19.69
C PHE A 121 -15.76 -0.83 20.44
#